data_42a533073a6f652d463afc14d7140587
#
_entry.id   42a533073a6f652d463afc14d7140587
#
_cell.length_a   1.000
_cell.length_b   1.000
_cell.length_c   1.000
_cell.angle_alpha   90.00
_cell.angle_beta   90.00
_cell.angle_gamma   90.00
#
_symmetry.space_group_name_H-M   'P 1'
#
loop_
_entity.id
_entity.type
_entity.pdbx_description
1 polymer ?
#
loop_
_entity_poly.entity_id
_entity_poly.type
_entity_poly.pdbx_seq_one_letter_code
_entity_poly.pdbx_strand_id
1 'polypeptide(L)'
;MVTFVARRWLLAASVTAALAAAPAFAAKDVVVAVGSNFTTLDPYDANDTLSQAVAKSFYQGLFGLDREMKLKNVLAEGYTVSDHGLVYTIKLRSGVKFQDGTDFNAEAVKVNLDRASNPENSLKRYNLYKNIASTEVVDPATVKITLKEPFSAFINILAHPATAMISPAALKKYGKEIGFHPVGTGPYELLTWNQTDFVKVKKFPGYWQKGLPKLDTITWRPVVDNNTRAAMLQTGEAQFAFPIPYEQAAILQKNSKLELVASPSIMQRYISMNVTQKPFDNPKVREAINYAINRQALVKVAFAGYATPATGVLPPAIAYAQSYQPWPYDPAKARELLKEAGFPNGFSTTLWSSHNHSTAQKVLQFTQQQLAQVGIKVQVTAMDAGQRAAEVEGKGQKESGVRMFYTGWSASTGEADWALAPLFASQNWPPNLFNTAFYSNPQVDNDLADALKTTKPEEKARLYKDAQDLIWKESPWVPLVVEKLVSAHNRALTGFYIMPDTGFSFDDADLK
;
A
#
# COMPACT_ATOMS: atom_id res chain seq x y z
N MET A 1 -4.12 40.45 97.10
CA MET A 1 -4.73 39.42 96.23
C MET A 1 -4.32 39.79 94.84
N VAL A 2 -3.25 39.22 94.34
CA VAL A 2 -2.73 39.49 93.02
C VAL A 2 -2.39 38.11 92.36
N THR A 3 -3.07 37.77 91.35
CA THR A 3 -2.86 36.51 90.59
C THR A 3 -1.94 36.80 89.41
N PHE A 4 -0.79 36.12 89.33
CA PHE A 4 0.12 36.12 88.20
C PHE A 4 -0.38 35.18 87.08
N VAL A 5 -0.48 35.69 85.86
CA VAL A 5 -0.75 34.92 84.64
C VAL A 5 0.57 34.79 83.92
N ALA A 6 1.10 33.58 83.85
CA ALA A 6 2.25 33.23 83.00
C ALA A 6 1.88 33.05 81.55
N ARG A 7 2.51 33.83 80.65
CA ARG A 7 2.40 33.71 79.20
C ARG A 7 3.38 32.63 78.70
N ARG A 8 2.86 31.51 78.26
CA ARG A 8 3.64 30.51 77.47
C ARG A 8 3.62 30.90 76.01
N TRP A 9 4.81 31.13 75.46
CA TRP A 9 5.03 31.28 74.02
C TRP A 9 5.13 29.89 73.36
N LEU A 10 4.19 29.52 72.49
CA LEU A 10 4.30 28.35 71.59
C LEU A 10 4.94 28.81 70.29
N LEU A 11 6.19 28.42 70.06
CA LEU A 11 6.83 28.50 68.73
C LEU A 11 6.25 27.42 67.87
N ALA A 12 5.37 27.80 66.87
CA ALA A 12 4.93 26.92 65.78
C ALA A 12 6.02 26.88 64.70
N ALA A 13 6.75 25.79 64.63
CA ALA A 13 7.67 25.50 63.52
C ALA A 13 6.82 25.08 62.29
N SER A 14 6.68 25.99 61.35
CA SER A 14 6.07 25.70 60.03
C SER A 14 7.09 24.92 59.18
N VAL A 15 6.94 23.61 59.09
CA VAL A 15 7.66 22.78 58.13
C VAL A 15 7.00 22.99 56.76
N THR A 16 7.56 23.83 55.92
CA THR A 16 7.19 23.99 54.53
C THR A 16 7.73 22.78 53.76
N ALA A 17 6.92 21.77 53.54
CA ALA A 17 7.22 20.68 52.62
C ALA A 17 7.17 21.26 51.19
N ALA A 18 8.32 21.58 50.62
CA ALA A 18 8.46 21.83 49.20
C ALA A 18 8.19 20.51 48.45
N LEU A 19 6.95 20.32 48.02
CA LEU A 19 6.62 19.33 46.98
C LEU A 19 7.40 19.74 45.73
N ALA A 20 8.52 19.08 45.45
CA ALA A 20 9.16 19.13 44.17
C ALA A 20 8.16 18.56 43.15
N ALA A 21 7.43 19.45 42.49
CA ALA A 21 6.64 19.08 41.33
C ALA A 21 7.64 18.58 40.28
N ALA A 22 7.75 17.26 40.14
CA ALA A 22 8.41 16.68 38.96
C ALA A 22 7.76 17.30 37.72
N PRO A 23 8.52 17.76 36.74
CA PRO A 23 7.93 18.28 35.51
C PRO A 23 7.03 17.19 34.95
N ALA A 24 5.71 17.44 34.93
CA ALA A 24 4.78 16.61 34.23
C ALA A 24 5.11 16.78 32.74
N PHE A 25 5.85 15.84 32.17
CA PHE A 25 6.01 15.79 30.73
C PHE A 25 4.59 15.63 30.17
N ALA A 26 4.20 16.57 29.30
CA ALA A 26 2.94 16.47 28.59
C ALA A 26 2.93 15.14 27.81
N ALA A 27 1.83 14.39 27.93
CA ALA A 27 1.69 13.13 27.20
C ALA A 27 1.82 13.38 25.69
N LYS A 28 2.62 12.55 25.02
CA LYS A 28 2.85 12.62 23.58
C LYS A 28 1.77 11.82 22.85
N ASP A 29 0.57 12.36 22.86
CA ASP A 29 -0.61 11.77 22.25
C ASP A 29 -0.83 12.34 20.84
N VAL A 30 -1.04 11.46 19.85
CA VAL A 30 -1.26 11.84 18.45
C VAL A 30 -2.58 11.27 17.96
N VAL A 31 -3.39 12.12 17.33
CA VAL A 31 -4.57 11.71 16.56
C VAL A 31 -4.22 11.73 15.07
N VAL A 32 -4.43 10.58 14.42
CA VAL A 32 -4.21 10.35 12.99
C VAL A 32 -5.55 10.20 12.30
N ALA A 33 -5.98 11.20 11.55
CA ALA A 33 -7.22 11.17 10.78
C ALA A 33 -7.00 10.51 9.42
N VAL A 34 -7.73 9.42 9.14
CA VAL A 34 -7.60 8.60 7.92
C VAL A 34 -8.90 8.52 7.12
N GLY A 35 -8.79 8.29 5.81
CA GLY A 35 -9.91 8.48 4.86
C GLY A 35 -10.90 7.33 4.75
N SER A 36 -10.73 6.22 5.46
CA SER A 36 -11.67 5.08 5.44
C SER A 36 -11.67 4.32 6.75
N ASN A 37 -12.68 3.47 6.95
CA ASN A 37 -12.77 2.59 8.11
C ASN A 37 -11.79 1.41 7.98
N PHE A 38 -11.47 0.82 9.13
CA PHE A 38 -10.69 -0.41 9.24
C PHE A 38 -11.60 -1.62 9.13
N THR A 39 -11.19 -2.64 8.37
CA THR A 39 -11.99 -3.85 8.19
C THR A 39 -11.63 -4.93 9.20
N THR A 40 -10.35 -5.05 9.54
CA THR A 40 -9.81 -6.02 10.50
C THR A 40 -8.39 -5.62 10.89
N LEU A 41 -7.94 -6.05 12.06
CA LEU A 41 -6.53 -5.93 12.48
C LEU A 41 -5.76 -7.27 12.33
N ASP A 42 -6.36 -8.30 11.73
CA ASP A 42 -5.62 -9.49 11.30
C ASP A 42 -4.90 -9.17 9.98
N PRO A 43 -3.55 -9.11 9.96
CA PRO A 43 -2.79 -8.74 8.76
C PRO A 43 -3.00 -9.71 7.60
N TYR A 44 -3.23 -10.99 7.86
CA TYR A 44 -3.45 -12.03 6.84
C TYR A 44 -4.85 -11.98 6.22
N ASP A 45 -5.82 -11.33 6.88
CA ASP A 45 -7.19 -11.17 6.38
C ASP A 45 -7.49 -9.74 5.91
N ALA A 46 -6.63 -8.76 6.23
CA ALA A 46 -6.76 -7.39 5.76
C ALA A 46 -6.39 -7.27 4.27
N ASN A 47 -7.36 -6.94 3.41
CA ASN A 47 -7.12 -6.71 1.99
C ASN A 47 -7.22 -5.23 1.57
N ASP A 48 -7.42 -4.33 2.53
CA ASP A 48 -7.39 -2.89 2.32
C ASP A 48 -6.12 -2.27 2.93
N THR A 49 -5.65 -1.21 2.31
CA THR A 49 -4.37 -0.57 2.65
C THR A 49 -4.38 0.06 4.05
N LEU A 50 -5.52 0.62 4.51
CA LEU A 50 -5.57 1.28 5.80
C LEU A 50 -5.56 0.31 6.97
N SER A 51 -6.30 -0.81 6.89
CA SER A 51 -6.21 -1.89 7.89
C SER A 51 -4.77 -2.40 8.00
N GLN A 52 -4.07 -2.59 6.87
CA GLN A 52 -2.66 -2.99 6.87
C GLN A 52 -1.74 -1.91 7.46
N ALA A 53 -2.01 -0.64 7.18
CA ALA A 53 -1.21 0.46 7.72
C ALA A 53 -1.34 0.57 9.25
N VAL A 54 -2.55 0.42 9.80
CA VAL A 54 -2.80 0.40 11.24
C VAL A 54 -2.23 -0.86 11.89
N ALA A 55 -2.30 -2.00 11.22
CA ALA A 55 -1.74 -3.26 11.69
C ALA A 55 -0.22 -3.17 11.96
N LYS A 56 0.52 -2.29 11.26
CA LYS A 56 1.94 -2.01 11.54
C LYS A 56 2.19 -1.44 12.94
N SER A 57 1.19 -0.88 13.62
CA SER A 57 1.31 -0.50 15.02
C SER A 57 1.58 -1.72 15.92
N PHE A 58 0.97 -2.85 15.60
CA PHE A 58 0.97 -4.06 16.42
C PHE A 58 1.99 -5.10 15.98
N TYR A 59 2.27 -5.17 14.69
CA TYR A 59 2.95 -6.30 14.07
C TYR A 59 4.17 -5.89 13.27
N GLN A 60 5.11 -6.80 13.17
CA GLN A 60 6.27 -6.73 12.29
C GLN A 60 6.42 -8.04 11.51
N GLY A 61 6.90 -7.94 10.26
CA GLY A 61 7.27 -9.08 9.43
C GLY A 61 8.70 -9.55 9.66
N LEU A 62 9.08 -10.63 9.02
CA LEU A 62 10.48 -11.09 8.98
C LEU A 62 11.35 -10.07 8.24
N PHE A 63 10.85 -9.59 7.13
CA PHE A 63 11.41 -8.55 6.31
C PHE A 63 10.43 -7.39 6.22
N GLY A 64 10.84 -6.28 5.64
CA GLY A 64 10.01 -5.14 5.34
C GLY A 64 10.58 -4.34 4.18
N LEU A 65 9.94 -3.26 3.83
CA LEU A 65 10.41 -2.32 2.82
C LEU A 65 10.82 -1.00 3.49
N ASP A 66 11.84 -0.34 2.96
CA ASP A 66 12.23 1.01 3.38
C ASP A 66 11.45 2.08 2.61
N ARG A 67 11.83 3.37 2.81
CA ARG A 67 11.17 4.51 2.15
C ARG A 67 11.29 4.50 0.62
N GLU A 68 12.31 3.83 0.10
CA GLU A 68 12.61 3.65 -1.32
C GLU A 68 12.07 2.32 -1.87
N MET A 69 11.23 1.61 -1.10
CA MET A 69 10.68 0.28 -1.43
C MET A 69 11.74 -0.84 -1.56
N LYS A 70 12.91 -0.66 -0.96
CA LYS A 70 13.96 -1.69 -0.92
C LYS A 70 13.77 -2.61 0.28
N LEU A 71 14.09 -3.87 0.08
CA LEU A 71 14.04 -4.88 1.14
C LEU A 71 14.97 -4.53 2.31
N LYS A 72 14.44 -4.67 3.53
CA LYS A 72 15.20 -4.57 4.77
C LYS A 72 14.88 -5.72 5.72
N ASN A 73 15.87 -6.12 6.51
CA ASN A 73 15.68 -7.07 7.59
C ASN A 73 14.92 -6.39 8.76
N VAL A 74 13.96 -7.12 9.35
CA VAL A 74 13.21 -6.65 10.53
C VAL A 74 13.33 -7.70 11.64
N LEU A 75 12.49 -8.73 11.68
CA LEU A 75 12.61 -9.85 12.63
C LEU A 75 13.57 -10.94 12.14
N ALA A 76 13.90 -10.97 10.86
CA ALA A 76 14.99 -11.75 10.30
C ALA A 76 16.30 -10.98 10.34
N GLU A 77 17.43 -11.67 10.50
CA GLU A 77 18.78 -11.14 10.37
C GLU A 77 19.36 -11.37 8.95
N GLY A 78 18.81 -12.33 8.22
CA GLY A 78 19.21 -12.67 6.87
C GLY A 78 18.62 -14.00 6.41
N TYR A 79 18.93 -14.38 5.19
CA TYR A 79 18.48 -15.64 4.60
C TYR A 79 19.50 -16.18 3.60
N THR A 80 19.39 -17.48 3.31
CA THR A 80 20.05 -18.15 2.20
C THR A 80 19.04 -18.90 1.35
N VAL A 81 19.33 -19.06 0.07
CA VAL A 81 18.48 -19.78 -0.89
C VAL A 81 19.28 -20.95 -1.44
N SER A 82 18.71 -22.12 -1.46
CA SER A 82 19.30 -23.36 -1.99
C SER A 82 18.28 -24.12 -2.85
N ASP A 83 18.71 -25.23 -3.40
CA ASP A 83 17.87 -26.12 -4.19
C ASP A 83 17.13 -25.38 -5.32
N HIS A 84 17.92 -24.70 -6.16
CA HIS A 84 17.41 -23.97 -7.33
C HIS A 84 16.27 -22.98 -7.04
N GLY A 85 16.27 -22.37 -5.84
CA GLY A 85 15.27 -21.37 -5.45
C GLY A 85 14.03 -21.96 -4.74
N LEU A 86 14.07 -23.25 -4.37
CA LEU A 86 12.98 -23.92 -3.65
C LEU A 86 13.07 -23.79 -2.14
N VAL A 87 14.27 -23.70 -1.57
CA VAL A 87 14.47 -23.75 -0.12
C VAL A 87 15.08 -22.46 0.40
N TYR A 88 14.37 -21.82 1.32
CA TYR A 88 14.78 -20.60 2.01
C TYR A 88 15.09 -20.92 3.48
N THR A 89 16.33 -20.68 3.92
CA THR A 89 16.73 -20.76 5.32
C THR A 89 16.89 -19.36 5.88
N ILE A 90 16.08 -19.01 6.89
CA ILE A 90 16.01 -17.67 7.44
C ILE A 90 16.49 -17.68 8.88
N LYS A 91 17.47 -16.82 9.19
CA LYS A 91 17.93 -16.56 10.55
C LYS A 91 17.09 -15.48 11.19
N LEU A 92 16.65 -15.73 12.42
CA LEU A 92 15.74 -14.88 13.17
C LEU A 92 16.49 -14.11 14.24
N ARG A 93 16.02 -12.90 14.54
CA ARG A 93 16.49 -12.07 15.63
C ARG A 93 16.10 -12.73 16.96
N SER A 94 17.08 -12.76 17.90
CA SER A 94 16.88 -13.29 19.24
C SER A 94 16.45 -12.19 20.22
N GLY A 95 15.77 -12.60 21.31
CA GLY A 95 15.39 -11.68 22.41
C GLY A 95 14.21 -10.77 22.12
N VAL A 96 13.49 -10.97 21.03
CA VAL A 96 12.24 -10.26 20.70
C VAL A 96 11.08 -10.93 21.42
N LYS A 97 10.20 -10.10 22.02
CA LYS A 97 8.96 -10.58 22.67
C LYS A 97 7.72 -10.04 21.97
N PHE A 98 6.67 -10.84 21.99
CA PHE A 98 5.33 -10.39 21.68
C PHE A 98 4.77 -9.53 22.82
N GLN A 99 3.73 -8.77 22.53
CA GLN A 99 3.05 -7.89 23.49
C GLN A 99 2.41 -8.66 24.67
N ASP A 100 2.14 -9.95 24.51
CA ASP A 100 1.68 -10.84 25.60
C ASP A 100 2.82 -11.43 26.45
N GLY A 101 4.07 -11.01 26.18
CA GLY A 101 5.25 -11.46 26.90
C GLY A 101 5.88 -12.77 26.41
N THR A 102 5.23 -13.49 25.47
CA THR A 102 5.81 -14.69 24.88
C THR A 102 6.97 -14.38 23.93
N ASP A 103 7.85 -15.36 23.70
CA ASP A 103 9.04 -15.17 22.87
C ASP A 103 8.70 -15.30 21.38
N PHE A 104 9.27 -14.40 20.55
CA PHE A 104 9.33 -14.59 19.11
C PHE A 104 10.49 -15.55 18.79
N ASN A 105 10.19 -16.61 18.03
CA ASN A 105 11.13 -17.66 17.64
C ASN A 105 10.67 -18.36 16.35
N ALA A 106 11.40 -19.40 15.92
CA ALA A 106 11.08 -20.16 14.71
C ALA A 106 9.73 -20.88 14.78
N GLU A 107 9.28 -21.31 15.97
CA GLU A 107 7.93 -21.89 16.12
C GLU A 107 6.84 -20.86 15.86
N ALA A 108 7.02 -19.63 16.31
CA ALA A 108 6.08 -18.54 15.99
C ALA A 108 5.97 -18.29 14.48
N VAL A 109 7.09 -18.31 13.77
CA VAL A 109 7.10 -18.17 12.30
C VAL A 109 6.34 -19.34 11.65
N LYS A 110 6.64 -20.58 12.08
CA LYS A 110 5.95 -21.78 11.57
C LYS A 110 4.44 -21.68 11.75
N VAL A 111 3.96 -21.39 12.95
CA VAL A 111 2.52 -21.27 13.25
C VAL A 111 1.84 -20.23 12.34
N ASN A 112 2.48 -19.08 12.12
CA ASN A 112 1.93 -18.02 11.27
C ASN A 112 1.88 -18.43 9.79
N LEU A 113 2.96 -18.99 9.24
CA LEU A 113 3.03 -19.38 7.83
C LEU A 113 2.18 -20.63 7.53
N ASP A 114 2.11 -21.60 8.42
CA ASP A 114 1.21 -22.76 8.30
C ASP A 114 -0.26 -22.30 8.29
N ARG A 115 -0.62 -21.33 9.15
CA ARG A 115 -1.95 -20.70 9.12
C ARG A 115 -2.21 -20.01 7.80
N ALA A 116 -1.26 -19.22 7.29
CA ALA A 116 -1.40 -18.42 6.08
C ALA A 116 -1.50 -19.27 4.81
N SER A 117 -0.76 -20.40 4.74
CA SER A 117 -0.70 -21.30 3.58
C SER A 117 -1.78 -22.39 3.57
N ASN A 118 -2.59 -22.50 4.64
CA ASN A 118 -3.71 -23.44 4.70
C ASN A 118 -4.97 -22.81 4.07
N PRO A 119 -5.49 -23.37 2.95
CA PRO A 119 -6.69 -22.83 2.27
C PRO A 119 -7.96 -22.93 3.13
N GLU A 120 -8.03 -23.86 4.11
CA GLU A 120 -9.18 -24.05 4.99
C GLU A 120 -9.42 -22.82 5.89
N ASN A 121 -8.39 -22.03 6.16
CA ASN A 121 -8.52 -20.80 6.94
C ASN A 121 -9.23 -19.67 6.18
N SER A 122 -9.40 -19.79 4.86
CA SER A 122 -10.12 -18.83 4.00
C SER A 122 -9.63 -17.39 4.13
N LEU A 123 -8.33 -17.19 4.40
CA LEU A 123 -7.72 -15.88 4.56
C LEU A 123 -7.64 -15.15 3.22
N LYS A 124 -8.02 -13.88 3.19
CA LYS A 124 -8.04 -13.07 1.96
C LYS A 124 -6.68 -12.96 1.27
N ARG A 125 -5.58 -13.09 2.03
CA ARG A 125 -4.21 -13.05 1.50
C ARG A 125 -3.60 -14.42 1.20
N TYR A 126 -4.38 -15.50 1.24
CA TYR A 126 -3.92 -16.87 0.94
C TYR A 126 -3.08 -16.96 -0.34
N ASN A 127 -3.44 -16.23 -1.39
CA ASN A 127 -2.70 -16.26 -2.67
C ASN A 127 -1.22 -15.88 -2.55
N LEU A 128 -0.81 -15.11 -1.53
CA LEU A 128 0.59 -14.79 -1.28
C LEU A 128 1.38 -15.99 -0.75
N TYR A 129 0.71 -16.94 -0.10
CA TYR A 129 1.35 -18.03 0.65
C TYR A 129 1.11 -19.42 0.06
N LYS A 130 0.21 -19.55 -0.92
CA LYS A 130 -0.19 -20.86 -1.51
C LYS A 130 0.98 -21.67 -2.07
N ASN A 131 2.10 -21.00 -2.41
CA ASN A 131 3.32 -21.65 -2.91
C ASN A 131 4.19 -22.25 -1.80
N ILE A 132 3.91 -22.00 -0.52
CA ILE A 132 4.61 -22.65 0.60
C ILE A 132 4.19 -24.12 0.65
N ALA A 133 5.17 -25.02 0.55
CA ALA A 133 4.97 -26.47 0.72
C ALA A 133 5.11 -26.86 2.19
N SER A 134 6.14 -26.35 2.89
CA SER A 134 6.36 -26.61 4.32
C SER A 134 7.13 -25.47 4.99
N THR A 135 6.91 -25.32 6.30
CA THR A 135 7.70 -24.49 7.19
C THR A 135 8.23 -25.36 8.32
N GLU A 136 9.55 -25.44 8.46
CA GLU A 136 10.23 -26.32 9.42
C GLU A 136 11.07 -25.50 10.41
N VAL A 137 11.00 -25.86 11.67
CA VAL A 137 11.89 -25.32 12.72
C VAL A 137 13.19 -26.11 12.69
N VAL A 138 14.30 -25.43 12.36
CA VAL A 138 15.65 -26.02 12.38
C VAL A 138 16.22 -25.94 13.80
N ASP A 139 16.10 -24.75 14.39
CA ASP A 139 16.42 -24.45 15.78
C ASP A 139 15.58 -23.22 16.22
N PRO A 140 15.59 -22.78 17.49
CA PRO A 140 14.77 -21.66 17.95
C PRO A 140 14.98 -20.35 17.18
N ALA A 141 16.13 -20.13 16.53
CA ALA A 141 16.47 -18.94 15.78
C ALA A 141 16.59 -19.17 14.26
N THR A 142 16.21 -20.35 13.76
CA THR A 142 16.35 -20.68 12.33
C THR A 142 15.12 -21.42 11.84
N VAL A 143 14.49 -20.88 10.79
CA VAL A 143 13.36 -21.50 10.08
C VAL A 143 13.76 -21.86 8.65
N LYS A 144 13.31 -23.00 8.17
CA LYS A 144 13.45 -23.45 6.79
C LYS A 144 12.08 -23.48 6.12
N ILE A 145 11.95 -22.79 4.99
CA ILE A 145 10.71 -22.74 4.20
C ILE A 145 10.98 -23.38 2.85
N THR A 146 10.19 -24.39 2.52
CA THR A 146 10.23 -25.06 1.21
C THR A 146 9.04 -24.62 0.38
N LEU A 147 9.28 -24.24 -0.86
CA LEU A 147 8.26 -23.86 -1.82
C LEU A 147 7.87 -25.05 -2.70
N LYS A 148 6.65 -25.03 -3.26
CA LYS A 148 6.17 -26.04 -4.23
C LYS A 148 6.86 -25.89 -5.59
N GLU A 149 7.19 -24.66 -5.96
CA GLU A 149 7.91 -24.31 -7.18
C GLU A 149 8.83 -23.11 -6.92
N PRO A 150 9.93 -22.94 -7.69
CA PRO A 150 10.83 -21.81 -7.53
C PRO A 150 10.10 -20.48 -7.66
N PHE A 151 10.36 -19.57 -6.73
CA PHE A 151 9.73 -18.26 -6.71
C PHE A 151 10.69 -17.20 -6.16
N SER A 152 11.48 -16.60 -7.03
CA SER A 152 12.56 -15.67 -6.65
C SER A 152 12.07 -14.35 -6.04
N ALA A 153 10.77 -14.04 -6.09
CA ALA A 153 10.13 -12.92 -5.40
C ALA A 153 9.64 -13.29 -3.97
N PHE A 154 9.94 -14.49 -3.46
CA PHE A 154 9.39 -14.97 -2.19
C PHE A 154 9.77 -14.09 -0.98
N ILE A 155 10.99 -13.57 -0.93
CA ILE A 155 11.39 -12.66 0.16
C ILE A 155 10.58 -11.36 0.13
N ASN A 156 10.18 -10.88 -1.04
CA ASN A 156 9.29 -9.73 -1.20
C ASN A 156 7.87 -10.05 -0.68
N ILE A 157 7.40 -11.29 -0.84
CA ILE A 157 6.15 -11.73 -0.18
C ILE A 157 6.31 -11.70 1.35
N LEU A 158 7.46 -12.14 1.88
CA LEU A 158 7.73 -12.09 3.32
C LEU A 158 7.93 -10.66 3.85
N ALA A 159 8.18 -9.68 2.99
CA ALA A 159 8.26 -8.27 3.32
C ALA A 159 6.90 -7.53 3.19
N HIS A 160 5.90 -8.17 2.58
CA HIS A 160 4.57 -7.58 2.44
C HIS A 160 3.93 -7.36 3.82
N PRO A 161 3.23 -6.24 4.06
CA PRO A 161 2.60 -5.93 5.36
C PRO A 161 1.67 -7.03 5.89
N ALA A 162 1.07 -7.83 5.01
CA ALA A 162 0.26 -8.98 5.38
C ALA A 162 1.06 -10.13 6.00
N THR A 163 2.39 -10.20 5.81
CA THR A 163 3.25 -11.27 6.36
C THR A 163 3.84 -10.81 7.70
N ALA A 164 2.99 -10.42 8.62
CA ALA A 164 3.40 -9.97 9.94
C ALA A 164 3.16 -11.04 11.00
N MET A 165 4.03 -11.11 12.01
CA MET A 165 4.02 -12.18 13.01
C MET A 165 3.03 -11.89 14.14
N ILE A 166 2.05 -12.76 14.29
CA ILE A 166 1.05 -12.77 15.37
C ILE A 166 1.53 -13.75 16.46
N SER A 167 1.31 -13.42 17.72
CA SER A 167 1.60 -14.34 18.85
C SER A 167 0.85 -15.68 18.68
N PRO A 168 1.54 -16.83 18.71
CA PRO A 168 0.89 -18.14 18.72
C PRO A 168 -0.09 -18.33 19.87
N ALA A 169 0.22 -17.76 21.06
CA ALA A 169 -0.66 -17.81 22.22
C ALA A 169 -1.96 -17.04 21.97
N ALA A 170 -1.86 -15.87 21.33
CA ALA A 170 -3.03 -15.09 20.95
C ALA A 170 -3.86 -15.79 19.86
N LEU A 171 -3.22 -16.38 18.84
CA LEU A 171 -3.91 -17.18 17.82
C LEU A 171 -4.67 -18.35 18.42
N LYS A 172 -4.06 -19.05 19.37
CA LYS A 172 -4.70 -20.16 20.10
C LYS A 172 -5.89 -19.67 20.94
N LYS A 173 -5.75 -18.52 21.60
CA LYS A 173 -6.76 -17.96 22.49
C LYS A 173 -7.98 -17.41 21.75
N TYR A 174 -7.74 -16.66 20.67
CA TYR A 174 -8.78 -15.86 20.01
C TYR A 174 -9.26 -16.47 18.68
N GLY A 175 -8.50 -17.36 18.06
CA GLY A 175 -8.88 -18.02 16.82
C GLY A 175 -9.28 -17.03 15.73
N LYS A 176 -10.54 -17.12 15.25
CA LYS A 176 -11.07 -16.23 14.20
C LYS A 176 -11.29 -14.79 14.69
N GLU A 177 -11.37 -14.56 15.98
CA GLU A 177 -11.54 -13.22 16.58
C GLU A 177 -10.19 -12.47 16.72
N ILE A 178 -9.09 -13.04 16.26
CA ILE A 178 -7.76 -12.41 16.35
C ILE A 178 -7.72 -11.01 15.72
N GLY A 179 -8.55 -10.74 14.73
CA GLY A 179 -8.69 -9.42 14.11
C GLY A 179 -9.18 -8.31 15.05
N PHE A 180 -9.75 -8.67 16.21
CA PHE A 180 -10.16 -7.73 17.26
C PHE A 180 -9.19 -7.71 18.45
N HIS A 181 -8.23 -8.62 18.50
CA HIS A 181 -7.28 -8.81 19.59
C HIS A 181 -5.83 -8.88 19.07
N PRO A 182 -5.33 -7.80 18.43
CA PRO A 182 -3.99 -7.81 17.85
C PRO A 182 -2.93 -7.98 18.93
N VAL A 183 -2.04 -8.95 18.74
CA VAL A 183 -0.87 -9.21 19.59
C VAL A 183 0.31 -9.58 18.69
N GLY A 184 1.26 -8.67 18.58
CA GLY A 184 2.45 -8.83 17.74
C GLY A 184 3.73 -8.39 18.44
N THR A 185 4.76 -8.09 17.65
CA THR A 185 6.07 -7.62 18.11
C THR A 185 6.26 -6.12 17.88
N GLY A 186 5.24 -5.42 17.41
CA GLY A 186 5.30 -4.00 17.02
C GLY A 186 5.43 -3.05 18.20
N PRO A 187 5.67 -1.76 17.89
CA PRO A 187 5.98 -0.73 18.90
C PRO A 187 4.82 -0.34 19.80
N TYR A 188 3.59 -0.62 19.37
CA TYR A 188 2.38 -0.25 20.10
C TYR A 188 1.47 -1.45 20.35
N GLU A 189 0.78 -1.46 21.47
CA GLU A 189 -0.24 -2.44 21.82
C GLU A 189 -1.65 -1.81 21.84
N LEU A 190 -2.67 -2.62 21.65
CA LEU A 190 -4.05 -2.13 21.65
C LEU A 190 -4.43 -1.62 23.04
N LEU A 191 -4.88 -0.36 23.12
CA LEU A 191 -5.50 0.20 24.31
C LEU A 191 -7.02 0.03 24.28
N THR A 192 -7.64 0.42 23.16
CA THR A 192 -9.08 0.24 22.94
C THR A 192 -9.43 0.37 21.46
N TRP A 193 -10.46 -0.33 21.03
CA TRP A 193 -11.04 -0.22 19.71
C TRP A 193 -12.54 0.00 19.79
N ASN A 194 -12.98 1.19 19.38
CA ASN A 194 -14.37 1.46 19.05
C ASN A 194 -14.55 1.28 17.55
N GLN A 195 -15.20 0.20 17.12
CA GLN A 195 -15.31 -0.20 15.71
C GLN A 195 -15.99 0.85 14.81
N THR A 196 -16.75 1.76 15.39
CA THR A 196 -17.46 2.83 14.65
C THR A 196 -16.72 4.16 14.64
N ASP A 197 -15.66 4.33 15.47
CA ASP A 197 -15.03 5.64 15.66
C ASP A 197 -13.50 5.60 15.58
N PHE A 198 -12.80 4.74 16.36
CA PHE A 198 -11.34 4.78 16.41
C PHE A 198 -10.68 3.48 16.90
N VAL A 199 -9.41 3.33 16.54
CA VAL A 199 -8.46 2.40 17.19
C VAL A 199 -7.46 3.24 17.96
N LYS A 200 -7.35 3.05 19.28
CA LYS A 200 -6.33 3.70 20.12
C LYS A 200 -5.30 2.68 20.58
N VAL A 201 -4.04 3.03 20.34
CA VAL A 201 -2.89 2.22 20.73
C VAL A 201 -2.04 2.98 21.72
N LYS A 202 -1.31 2.26 22.57
CA LYS A 202 -0.35 2.80 23.51
C LYS A 202 1.01 2.17 23.28
N LYS A 203 2.05 2.89 23.67
CA LYS A 203 3.44 2.42 23.66
C LYS A 203 3.57 1.05 24.34
N PHE A 204 4.26 0.13 23.65
CA PHE A 204 4.63 -1.17 24.21
C PHE A 204 5.98 -1.05 24.98
N PRO A 205 5.98 -1.15 26.32
CA PRO A 205 7.20 -0.99 27.11
C PRO A 205 8.27 -2.06 26.82
N GLY A 206 7.84 -3.24 26.34
CA GLY A 206 8.71 -4.37 25.99
C GLY A 206 9.23 -4.34 24.56
N TYR A 207 9.05 -3.23 23.83
CA TYR A 207 9.51 -3.15 22.44
C TYR A 207 11.01 -3.34 22.32
N TRP A 208 11.44 -4.20 21.41
CA TRP A 208 12.83 -4.65 21.30
C TRP A 208 13.82 -3.56 20.83
N GLN A 209 13.34 -2.53 20.12
CA GLN A 209 14.17 -1.40 19.72
C GLN A 209 14.25 -0.38 20.85
N LYS A 210 15.45 -0.26 21.46
CA LYS A 210 15.68 0.62 22.60
C LYS A 210 15.38 2.09 22.27
N GLY A 211 14.65 2.75 23.16
CA GLY A 211 14.30 4.17 23.03
C GLY A 211 13.10 4.44 22.12
N LEU A 212 12.47 3.41 21.57
CA LEU A 212 11.28 3.48 20.72
C LEU A 212 10.11 2.70 21.35
N PRO A 213 8.88 3.07 20.99
CA PRO A 213 8.49 4.31 20.33
C PRO A 213 8.57 5.51 21.29
N LYS A 214 8.57 6.75 20.74
CA LYS A 214 8.64 7.97 21.54
C LYS A 214 7.27 8.54 21.92
N LEU A 215 6.24 8.30 21.06
CA LEU A 215 4.87 8.68 21.35
C LEU A 215 4.27 7.77 22.42
N ASP A 216 3.44 8.33 23.30
CA ASP A 216 2.75 7.56 24.34
C ASP A 216 1.52 6.86 23.78
N THR A 217 0.70 7.56 22.99
CA THR A 217 -0.47 6.97 22.32
C THR A 217 -0.63 7.48 20.89
N ILE A 218 -1.27 6.63 20.04
CA ILE A 218 -1.78 7.02 18.72
C ILE A 218 -3.25 6.65 18.67
N THR A 219 -4.09 7.60 18.28
CA THR A 219 -5.50 7.37 17.98
C THR A 219 -5.71 7.42 16.47
N TRP A 220 -5.95 6.27 15.87
CA TRP A 220 -6.31 6.13 14.46
C TRP A 220 -7.80 6.38 14.31
N ARG A 221 -8.18 7.47 13.65
CA ARG A 221 -9.58 7.88 13.53
C ARG A 221 -10.02 7.93 12.07
N PRO A 222 -10.92 7.04 11.64
CA PRO A 222 -11.58 7.11 10.34
C PRO A 222 -12.40 8.39 10.22
N VAL A 223 -12.11 9.21 9.23
CA VAL A 223 -12.84 10.44 8.89
C VAL A 223 -13.06 10.46 7.39
N VAL A 224 -14.16 9.86 6.95
CA VAL A 224 -14.44 9.64 5.52
C VAL A 224 -14.67 10.95 4.79
N ASP A 225 -15.33 11.93 5.45
CA ASP A 225 -15.53 13.25 4.86
C ASP A 225 -14.22 14.02 4.76
N ASN A 226 -13.90 14.43 3.55
CA ASN A 226 -12.65 15.12 3.21
C ASN A 226 -12.50 16.48 3.89
N ASN A 227 -13.59 17.24 4.01
CA ASN A 227 -13.55 18.60 4.61
C ASN A 227 -13.39 18.52 6.11
N THR A 228 -14.11 17.59 6.75
CA THR A 228 -13.97 17.30 8.19
C THR A 228 -12.54 16.89 8.52
N ARG A 229 -11.94 15.98 7.72
CA ARG A 229 -10.57 15.53 7.93
C ARG A 229 -9.55 16.68 7.82
N ALA A 230 -9.72 17.58 6.86
CA ALA A 230 -8.88 18.77 6.73
C ALA A 230 -9.11 19.78 7.88
N ALA A 231 -10.36 19.95 8.33
CA ALA A 231 -10.70 20.85 9.45
C ALA A 231 -10.09 20.38 10.78
N MET A 232 -10.05 19.09 11.06
CA MET A 232 -9.42 18.53 12.26
C MET A 232 -7.94 18.90 12.38
N LEU A 233 -7.21 18.97 11.26
CA LEU A 233 -5.83 19.50 11.26
C LEU A 233 -5.78 20.99 11.57
N GLN A 234 -6.68 21.79 11.00
CA GLN A 234 -6.69 23.24 11.17
C GLN A 234 -7.01 23.63 12.61
N THR A 235 -7.89 22.87 13.27
CA THR A 235 -8.28 23.08 14.67
C THR A 235 -7.28 22.50 15.67
N GLY A 236 -6.37 21.60 15.22
CA GLY A 236 -5.44 20.88 16.07
C GLY A 236 -6.04 19.63 16.75
N GLU A 237 -7.27 19.25 16.39
CA GLU A 237 -7.89 17.99 16.85
C GLU A 237 -7.13 16.77 16.34
N ALA A 238 -6.59 16.83 15.11
CA ALA A 238 -5.66 15.85 14.57
C ALA A 238 -4.26 16.44 14.36
N GLN A 239 -3.22 15.66 14.64
CA GLN A 239 -1.84 16.03 14.37
C GLN A 239 -1.35 15.56 13.01
N PHE A 240 -2.04 14.60 12.40
CA PHE A 240 -1.75 14.07 11.08
C PHE A 240 -3.06 13.71 10.37
N ALA A 241 -3.13 13.98 9.06
CA ALA A 241 -4.26 13.55 8.23
C ALA A 241 -3.81 13.02 6.85
N PHE A 242 -4.46 11.95 6.40
CA PHE A 242 -4.24 11.31 5.10
C PHE A 242 -5.51 10.56 4.63
N PRO A 243 -5.82 10.61 3.33
CA PRO A 243 -5.29 11.51 2.32
C PRO A 243 -5.82 12.94 2.48
N ILE A 244 -5.05 13.93 2.02
CA ILE A 244 -5.54 15.30 1.89
C ILE A 244 -6.11 15.48 0.48
N PRO A 245 -7.36 15.94 0.36
CA PRO A 245 -7.95 16.25 -0.94
C PRO A 245 -7.16 17.36 -1.63
N TYR A 246 -6.97 17.26 -2.93
CA TYR A 246 -6.19 18.23 -3.70
C TYR A 246 -6.75 19.65 -3.60
N GLU A 247 -8.07 19.79 -3.49
CA GLU A 247 -8.76 21.08 -3.32
C GLU A 247 -8.42 21.75 -1.98
N GLN A 248 -8.16 20.97 -0.93
CA GLN A 248 -7.80 21.47 0.41
C GLN A 248 -6.29 21.71 0.56
N ALA A 249 -5.47 21.11 -0.27
CA ALA A 249 -4.02 21.18 -0.16
C ALA A 249 -3.50 22.62 -0.16
N ALA A 250 -3.97 23.46 -1.10
CA ALA A 250 -3.57 24.86 -1.20
C ALA A 250 -4.02 25.72 0.01
N ILE A 251 -5.11 25.33 0.68
CA ILE A 251 -5.62 26.02 1.88
C ILE A 251 -4.73 25.65 3.08
N LEU A 252 -4.48 24.36 3.28
CA LEU A 252 -3.66 23.86 4.38
C LEU A 252 -2.21 24.36 4.31
N GLN A 253 -1.67 24.50 3.10
CA GLN A 253 -0.31 25.01 2.88
C GLN A 253 -0.11 26.46 3.37
N LYS A 254 -1.18 27.27 3.48
CA LYS A 254 -1.12 28.62 4.01
C LYS A 254 -1.08 28.69 5.54
N ASN A 255 -1.38 27.59 6.24
CA ASN A 255 -1.35 27.53 7.69
C ASN A 255 0.10 27.29 8.17
N SER A 256 0.70 28.27 8.84
CA SER A 256 2.09 28.20 9.32
C SER A 256 2.37 27.10 10.36
N LYS A 257 1.33 26.60 11.04
CA LYS A 257 1.44 25.48 12.01
C LYS A 257 1.44 24.11 11.34
N LEU A 258 1.05 24.05 10.06
CA LEU A 258 0.94 22.81 9.31
C LEU A 258 2.06 22.66 8.28
N GLU A 259 2.33 21.44 7.91
CA GLU A 259 3.16 21.07 6.78
C GLU A 259 2.38 20.13 5.86
N LEU A 260 2.30 20.53 4.57
CA LEU A 260 1.75 19.69 3.51
C LEU A 260 2.89 18.91 2.86
N VAL A 261 2.74 17.59 2.78
CA VAL A 261 3.75 16.71 2.18
C VAL A 261 3.15 15.95 1.02
N ALA A 262 3.84 15.99 -0.13
CA ALA A 262 3.50 15.20 -1.31
C ALA A 262 4.59 14.14 -1.54
N SER A 263 4.38 12.94 -1.01
CA SER A 263 5.32 11.83 -1.08
C SER A 263 5.16 11.04 -2.37
N PRO A 264 6.23 10.44 -2.92
CA PRO A 264 6.13 9.47 -4.00
C PRO A 264 5.23 8.29 -3.63
N SER A 265 4.52 7.72 -4.61
CA SER A 265 3.78 6.46 -4.43
C SER A 265 4.14 5.43 -5.51
N ILE A 266 3.67 4.21 -5.29
CA ILE A 266 3.69 3.13 -6.28
C ILE A 266 2.31 2.92 -6.92
N MET A 267 1.39 3.88 -6.76
CA MET A 267 0.07 3.83 -7.39
C MET A 267 0.14 4.34 -8.81
N GLN A 268 0.12 3.43 -9.75
CA GLN A 268 0.03 3.76 -11.17
C GLN A 268 -1.41 3.75 -11.66
N ARG A 269 -1.83 4.83 -12.34
CA ARG A 269 -3.12 4.93 -13.02
C ARG A 269 -2.96 4.68 -14.50
N TYR A 270 -3.86 3.89 -15.06
CA TYR A 270 -3.83 3.51 -16.47
C TYR A 270 -5.24 3.22 -17.00
N ILE A 271 -5.35 3.15 -18.32
CA ILE A 271 -6.51 2.62 -19.02
C ILE A 271 -6.05 1.37 -19.74
N SER A 272 -6.60 0.19 -19.40
CA SER A 272 -6.42 -1.01 -20.21
C SER A 272 -7.35 -0.99 -21.41
N MET A 273 -6.89 -1.52 -22.54
CA MET A 273 -7.65 -1.68 -23.76
C MET A 273 -7.81 -3.18 -24.05
N ASN A 274 -9.04 -3.65 -24.25
CA ASN A 274 -9.28 -5.06 -24.55
C ASN A 274 -8.78 -5.39 -25.97
N VAL A 275 -7.55 -5.92 -26.03
CA VAL A 275 -6.84 -6.18 -27.30
C VAL A 275 -7.44 -7.32 -28.13
N THR A 276 -8.41 -8.04 -27.59
CA THR A 276 -9.15 -9.10 -28.31
C THR A 276 -10.40 -8.58 -28.99
N GLN A 277 -10.75 -7.31 -28.79
CA GLN A 277 -11.98 -6.70 -29.31
C GLN A 277 -11.67 -5.56 -30.28
N LYS A 278 -12.40 -5.52 -31.42
CA LYS A 278 -12.31 -4.40 -32.36
C LYS A 278 -12.77 -3.10 -31.69
N PRO A 279 -12.08 -1.99 -31.99
CA PRO A 279 -10.92 -1.84 -32.88
C PRO A 279 -9.57 -1.97 -32.13
N PHE A 280 -9.54 -2.37 -30.86
CA PHE A 280 -8.33 -2.43 -30.02
C PHE A 280 -7.42 -3.63 -30.34
N ASP A 281 -7.88 -4.57 -31.16
CA ASP A 281 -7.06 -5.63 -31.75
C ASP A 281 -5.98 -5.07 -32.69
N ASN A 282 -6.18 -3.86 -33.24
CA ASN A 282 -5.21 -3.18 -34.11
C ASN A 282 -4.22 -2.35 -33.28
N PRO A 283 -2.89 -2.65 -33.35
CA PRO A 283 -1.86 -1.90 -32.60
C PRO A 283 -1.86 -0.39 -32.89
N LYS A 284 -2.11 0.01 -34.15
CA LYS A 284 -2.15 1.44 -34.53
C LYS A 284 -3.25 2.22 -33.81
N VAL A 285 -4.38 1.57 -33.52
CA VAL A 285 -5.44 2.18 -32.71
C VAL A 285 -4.97 2.41 -31.29
N ARG A 286 -4.28 1.46 -30.69
CA ARG A 286 -3.76 1.58 -29.32
C ARG A 286 -2.68 2.66 -29.23
N GLU A 287 -1.79 2.72 -30.21
CA GLU A 287 -0.80 3.81 -30.31
C GLU A 287 -1.49 5.17 -30.49
N ALA A 288 -2.48 5.28 -31.38
CA ALA A 288 -3.22 6.52 -31.59
C ALA A 288 -3.84 7.04 -30.31
N ILE A 289 -4.44 6.18 -29.48
CA ILE A 289 -5.00 6.55 -28.19
C ILE A 289 -3.91 7.06 -27.24
N ASN A 290 -2.73 6.43 -27.25
CA ASN A 290 -1.60 6.88 -26.42
C ASN A 290 -1.11 8.28 -26.85
N TYR A 291 -1.04 8.59 -28.17
CA TYR A 291 -0.68 9.92 -28.67
C TYR A 291 -1.79 10.97 -28.42
N ALA A 292 -3.05 10.56 -28.30
CA ALA A 292 -4.17 11.47 -28.11
C ALA A 292 -4.29 12.03 -26.70
N ILE A 293 -3.60 11.48 -25.68
CA ILE A 293 -3.75 11.88 -24.28
C ILE A 293 -2.60 12.78 -23.81
N ASN A 294 -2.92 14.02 -23.46
CA ASN A 294 -1.99 14.97 -22.86
C ASN A 294 -1.82 14.70 -21.36
N ARG A 295 -0.82 13.89 -20.99
CA ARG A 295 -0.58 13.49 -19.59
C ARG A 295 -0.16 14.67 -18.71
N GLN A 296 0.56 15.66 -19.25
CA GLN A 296 0.95 16.86 -18.49
C GLN A 296 -0.27 17.72 -18.13
N ALA A 297 -1.20 17.89 -19.07
CA ALA A 297 -2.45 18.58 -18.81
C ALA A 297 -3.34 17.78 -17.84
N LEU A 298 -3.40 16.46 -17.99
CA LEU A 298 -4.13 15.57 -17.08
C LEU A 298 -3.65 15.74 -15.63
N VAL A 299 -2.34 15.77 -15.40
CA VAL A 299 -1.74 15.99 -14.06
C VAL A 299 -2.25 17.31 -13.46
N LYS A 300 -2.32 18.38 -14.24
CA LYS A 300 -2.80 19.67 -13.75
C LYS A 300 -4.30 19.66 -13.46
N VAL A 301 -5.10 19.10 -14.38
CA VAL A 301 -6.58 19.17 -14.33
C VAL A 301 -7.17 18.21 -13.29
N ALA A 302 -6.71 16.96 -13.28
CA ALA A 302 -7.30 15.94 -12.42
C ALA A 302 -6.58 15.78 -11.08
N PHE A 303 -5.26 15.99 -11.04
CA PHE A 303 -4.42 15.72 -9.88
C PHE A 303 -3.85 16.99 -9.23
N ALA A 304 -4.22 18.18 -9.70
CA ALA A 304 -3.73 19.46 -9.18
C ALA A 304 -2.18 19.55 -9.06
N GLY A 305 -1.45 18.85 -9.91
CA GLY A 305 0.02 18.77 -9.87
C GLY A 305 0.57 17.64 -8.97
N TYR A 306 -0.29 16.92 -8.23
CA TYR A 306 0.11 15.84 -7.32
C TYR A 306 0.17 14.46 -8.00
N ALA A 307 0.74 14.44 -9.20
CA ALA A 307 1.08 13.22 -9.92
C ALA A 307 2.23 13.49 -10.88
N THR A 308 2.83 12.44 -11.42
CA THR A 308 3.82 12.51 -12.48
C THR A 308 3.35 11.68 -13.68
N PRO A 309 3.55 12.11 -14.93
CA PRO A 309 3.27 11.28 -16.09
C PRO A 309 3.99 9.92 -15.98
N ALA A 310 3.30 8.85 -16.32
CA ALA A 310 3.88 7.52 -16.30
C ALA A 310 4.95 7.38 -17.39
N THR A 311 6.10 6.81 -17.01
CA THR A 311 7.25 6.55 -17.89
C THR A 311 7.44 5.07 -18.22
N GLY A 312 6.54 4.23 -17.76
CA GLY A 312 6.58 2.78 -17.95
C GLY A 312 5.26 2.14 -17.57
N VAL A 313 5.23 0.83 -17.58
CA VAL A 313 4.09 0.03 -17.09
C VAL A 313 4.18 -0.24 -15.58
N LEU A 314 5.33 0.09 -14.99
CA LEU A 314 5.58 0.06 -13.55
C LEU A 314 5.99 1.45 -13.05
N PRO A 315 5.62 1.83 -11.81
CA PRO A 315 6.20 3.00 -11.16
C PRO A 315 7.70 2.85 -10.96
N PRO A 316 8.49 3.94 -11.09
CA PRO A 316 9.96 3.87 -10.99
C PRO A 316 10.51 3.37 -9.65
N ALA A 317 9.72 3.42 -8.56
CA ALA A 317 10.12 2.94 -7.24
C ALA A 317 10.04 1.41 -7.11
N ILE A 318 9.45 0.70 -8.06
CA ILE A 318 9.36 -0.77 -8.04
C ILE A 318 10.66 -1.37 -8.57
N ALA A 319 11.15 -2.40 -7.88
CA ALA A 319 12.34 -3.12 -8.33
C ALA A 319 12.15 -3.66 -9.77
N TYR A 320 13.16 -3.52 -10.60
CA TYR A 320 13.20 -3.88 -12.03
C TYR A 320 12.29 -3.05 -12.94
N ALA A 321 11.67 -1.96 -12.46
CA ALA A 321 10.90 -1.06 -13.32
C ALA A 321 11.77 -0.48 -14.45
N GLN A 322 11.23 -0.46 -15.67
CA GLN A 322 11.85 0.23 -16.81
C GLN A 322 11.19 1.59 -16.99
N SER A 323 12.00 2.57 -17.36
CA SER A 323 11.55 3.91 -17.69
C SER A 323 11.80 4.21 -19.15
N TYR A 324 10.74 4.60 -19.86
CA TYR A 324 10.75 4.98 -21.26
C TYR A 324 10.49 6.47 -21.39
N GLN A 325 10.70 7.02 -22.59
CA GLN A 325 10.18 8.35 -22.90
C GLN A 325 8.65 8.30 -22.80
N PRO A 326 8.03 9.21 -22.04
CA PRO A 326 6.57 9.25 -21.97
C PRO A 326 5.97 9.42 -23.37
N TRP A 327 4.84 8.78 -23.60
CA TRP A 327 4.11 8.97 -24.86
C TRP A 327 3.84 10.47 -25.08
N PRO A 328 4.33 11.07 -26.18
CA PRO A 328 4.10 12.47 -26.46
C PRO A 328 2.62 12.73 -26.79
N TYR A 329 2.15 13.93 -26.49
CA TYR A 329 0.84 14.39 -26.94
C TYR A 329 0.94 14.91 -28.37
N ASP A 330 0.40 14.13 -29.31
CA ASP A 330 0.35 14.48 -30.73
C ASP A 330 -0.96 14.01 -31.36
N PRO A 331 -2.03 14.86 -31.29
CA PRO A 331 -3.31 14.50 -31.90
C PRO A 331 -3.28 14.42 -33.43
N ALA A 332 -2.29 15.03 -34.10
CA ALA A 332 -2.13 14.91 -35.54
C ALA A 332 -1.63 13.49 -35.89
N LYS A 333 -0.61 13.00 -35.19
CA LYS A 333 -0.12 11.62 -35.32
C LYS A 333 -1.20 10.60 -34.95
N ALA A 334 -1.99 10.89 -33.91
CA ALA A 334 -3.13 10.02 -33.53
C ALA A 334 -4.14 9.87 -34.66
N ARG A 335 -4.52 10.97 -35.34
CA ARG A 335 -5.43 10.92 -36.50
C ARG A 335 -4.83 10.19 -37.69
N GLU A 336 -3.53 10.36 -37.95
CA GLU A 336 -2.81 9.62 -39.01
C GLU A 336 -2.89 8.11 -38.76
N LEU A 337 -2.54 7.67 -37.55
CA LEU A 337 -2.60 6.24 -37.17
C LEU A 337 -4.02 5.67 -37.24
N LEU A 338 -5.03 6.43 -36.82
CA LEU A 338 -6.44 6.02 -36.97
C LEU A 338 -6.83 5.85 -38.44
N LYS A 339 -6.40 6.78 -39.29
CA LYS A 339 -6.65 6.67 -40.76
C LYS A 339 -5.97 5.41 -41.33
N GLU A 340 -4.73 5.16 -41.00
CA GLU A 340 -4.00 3.95 -41.41
C GLU A 340 -4.63 2.66 -40.87
N ALA A 341 -5.26 2.73 -39.69
CA ALA A 341 -6.01 1.62 -39.08
C ALA A 341 -7.39 1.38 -39.68
N GLY A 342 -7.83 2.22 -40.67
CA GLY A 342 -9.13 2.14 -41.28
C GLY A 342 -10.25 2.95 -40.61
N PHE A 343 -9.90 3.87 -39.68
CA PHE A 343 -10.83 4.72 -38.94
C PHE A 343 -10.61 6.21 -39.21
N PRO A 344 -10.67 6.71 -40.47
CA PRO A 344 -10.36 8.10 -40.79
C PRO A 344 -11.29 9.11 -40.11
N ASN A 345 -12.50 8.69 -39.73
CA ASN A 345 -13.52 9.50 -39.04
C ASN A 345 -13.65 9.11 -37.55
N GLY A 346 -12.72 8.31 -37.00
CA GLY A 346 -12.79 7.76 -35.66
C GLY A 346 -13.85 6.64 -35.53
N PHE A 347 -14.24 6.38 -34.27
CA PHE A 347 -15.21 5.34 -33.90
C PHE A 347 -15.88 5.66 -32.56
N SER A 348 -16.91 4.87 -32.22
CA SER A 348 -17.54 4.95 -30.89
C SER A 348 -17.12 3.76 -30.02
N THR A 349 -16.90 4.03 -28.72
CA THR A 349 -16.50 3.00 -27.75
C THR A 349 -16.95 3.35 -26.32
N THR A 350 -16.65 2.48 -25.35
CA THR A 350 -16.94 2.69 -23.93
C THR A 350 -15.65 2.77 -23.12
N LEU A 351 -15.66 3.59 -22.07
CA LEU A 351 -14.64 3.66 -21.04
C LEU A 351 -15.29 3.42 -19.67
N TRP A 352 -15.00 2.28 -19.09
CA TRP A 352 -15.45 1.94 -17.75
C TRP A 352 -14.40 2.36 -16.71
N SER A 353 -14.87 2.60 -15.48
CA SER A 353 -13.98 2.98 -14.38
C SER A 353 -14.26 2.18 -13.13
N SER A 354 -13.21 1.70 -12.48
CA SER A 354 -13.28 1.09 -11.14
C SER A 354 -13.52 2.10 -10.01
N HIS A 355 -13.56 3.39 -10.33
CA HIS A 355 -13.65 4.47 -9.36
C HIS A 355 -14.69 5.51 -9.79
N ASN A 356 -15.41 6.06 -8.80
CA ASN A 356 -16.43 7.11 -9.00
C ASN A 356 -16.18 8.41 -8.23
N HIS A 357 -15.06 8.52 -7.51
CA HIS A 357 -14.70 9.75 -6.79
C HIS A 357 -14.32 10.91 -7.72
N SER A 358 -14.28 12.13 -7.20
CA SER A 358 -14.10 13.36 -7.98
C SER A 358 -12.88 13.36 -8.92
N THR A 359 -11.72 12.89 -8.44
CA THR A 359 -10.51 12.79 -9.28
C THR A 359 -10.72 11.82 -10.45
N ALA A 360 -11.32 10.64 -10.20
CA ALA A 360 -11.62 9.69 -11.27
C ALA A 360 -12.56 10.28 -12.32
N GLN A 361 -13.61 10.99 -11.89
CA GLN A 361 -14.53 11.68 -12.82
C GLN A 361 -13.80 12.71 -13.68
N LYS A 362 -12.88 13.50 -13.10
CA LYS A 362 -12.04 14.44 -13.87
C LYS A 362 -11.16 13.72 -14.90
N VAL A 363 -10.54 12.58 -14.54
CA VAL A 363 -9.74 11.75 -15.45
C VAL A 363 -10.60 11.24 -16.61
N LEU A 364 -11.79 10.72 -16.32
CA LEU A 364 -12.70 10.18 -17.34
C LEU A 364 -13.17 11.25 -18.30
N GLN A 365 -13.62 12.40 -17.79
CA GLN A 365 -14.06 13.54 -18.59
C GLN A 365 -12.93 14.10 -19.45
N PHE A 366 -11.74 14.27 -18.86
CA PHE A 366 -10.56 14.71 -19.60
C PHE A 366 -10.21 13.73 -20.73
N THR A 367 -10.18 12.43 -20.46
CA THR A 367 -9.90 11.40 -21.46
C THR A 367 -10.93 11.42 -22.58
N GLN A 368 -12.23 11.51 -22.23
CA GLN A 368 -13.31 11.61 -23.20
C GLN A 368 -13.13 12.80 -24.14
N GLN A 369 -12.79 13.98 -23.59
CA GLN A 369 -12.57 15.20 -24.38
C GLN A 369 -11.33 15.08 -25.28
N GLN A 370 -10.23 14.51 -24.79
CA GLN A 370 -9.02 14.32 -25.60
C GLN A 370 -9.26 13.36 -26.76
N LEU A 371 -9.94 12.25 -26.52
CA LEU A 371 -10.27 11.25 -27.56
C LEU A 371 -11.28 11.81 -28.59
N ALA A 372 -12.20 12.67 -28.17
CA ALA A 372 -13.12 13.34 -29.08
C ALA A 372 -12.40 14.23 -30.12
N GLN A 373 -11.26 14.85 -29.75
CA GLN A 373 -10.46 15.67 -30.66
C GLN A 373 -9.87 14.89 -31.85
N VAL A 374 -9.74 13.58 -31.69
CA VAL A 374 -9.24 12.68 -32.74
C VAL A 374 -10.34 11.82 -33.35
N GLY A 375 -11.63 12.15 -33.09
CA GLY A 375 -12.80 11.47 -33.67
C GLY A 375 -13.30 10.26 -32.88
N ILE A 376 -12.69 9.92 -31.73
CA ILE A 376 -13.15 8.78 -30.92
C ILE A 376 -14.22 9.26 -29.94
N LYS A 377 -15.45 8.75 -30.09
CA LYS A 377 -16.59 9.04 -29.23
C LYS A 377 -16.64 8.04 -28.08
N VAL A 378 -16.50 8.50 -26.87
CA VAL A 378 -16.41 7.63 -25.68
C VAL A 378 -17.64 7.80 -24.80
N GLN A 379 -18.33 6.69 -24.52
CA GLN A 379 -19.33 6.63 -23.44
C GLN A 379 -18.65 6.19 -22.14
N VAL A 380 -18.79 7.01 -21.10
CA VAL A 380 -18.15 6.78 -19.80
C VAL A 380 -19.13 6.13 -18.83
N THR A 381 -18.67 5.12 -18.07
CA THR A 381 -19.42 4.47 -16.99
C THR A 381 -18.51 4.29 -15.78
N ALA A 382 -18.83 4.98 -14.67
CA ALA A 382 -18.19 4.74 -13.38
C ALA A 382 -18.96 3.63 -12.64
N MET A 383 -18.22 2.65 -12.11
CA MET A 383 -18.78 1.47 -11.46
C MET A 383 -18.56 1.53 -9.95
N ASP A 384 -19.47 0.96 -9.18
CA ASP A 384 -19.20 0.59 -7.80
C ASP A 384 -18.37 -0.71 -7.71
N ALA A 385 -17.97 -1.09 -6.49
CA ALA A 385 -17.12 -2.27 -6.28
C ALA A 385 -17.81 -3.58 -6.67
N GLY A 386 -19.12 -3.69 -6.47
CA GLY A 386 -19.91 -4.87 -6.83
C GLY A 386 -20.05 -5.03 -8.35
N GLN A 387 -20.37 -3.93 -9.04
CA GLN A 387 -20.43 -3.90 -10.50
C GLN A 387 -19.08 -4.23 -11.13
N ARG A 388 -17.99 -3.66 -10.61
CA ARG A 388 -16.63 -3.98 -11.06
C ARG A 388 -16.33 -5.46 -10.91
N ALA A 389 -16.58 -6.03 -9.73
CA ALA A 389 -16.34 -7.46 -9.48
C ALA A 389 -17.14 -8.34 -10.45
N ALA A 390 -18.41 -8.02 -10.69
CA ALA A 390 -19.28 -8.81 -11.57
C ALA A 390 -18.97 -8.65 -13.07
N GLU A 391 -18.73 -7.40 -13.52
CA GLU A 391 -18.67 -7.09 -14.96
C GLU A 391 -17.25 -7.11 -15.53
N VAL A 392 -16.24 -6.84 -14.71
CA VAL A 392 -14.84 -6.73 -15.15
C VAL A 392 -14.00 -7.91 -14.65
N GLU A 393 -14.08 -8.23 -13.36
CA GLU A 393 -13.23 -9.25 -12.74
C GLU A 393 -13.84 -10.65 -12.81
N GLY A 394 -15.16 -10.77 -12.83
CA GLY A 394 -15.88 -12.06 -12.86
C GLY A 394 -16.16 -12.64 -14.25
N LYS A 395 -15.93 -11.88 -15.33
CA LYS A 395 -16.23 -12.31 -16.70
C LYS A 395 -14.98 -12.62 -17.50
N GLY A 396 -14.94 -13.82 -18.08
CA GLY A 396 -13.90 -14.23 -19.01
C GLY A 396 -13.97 -13.47 -20.34
N GLN A 397 -12.96 -13.65 -21.18
CA GLN A 397 -12.77 -12.94 -22.45
C GLN A 397 -14.01 -12.92 -23.36
N LYS A 398 -14.70 -14.05 -23.48
CA LYS A 398 -15.88 -14.18 -24.36
C LYS A 398 -17.10 -13.40 -23.88
N GLU A 399 -17.22 -13.22 -22.56
CA GLU A 399 -18.38 -12.58 -21.91
C GLU A 399 -18.11 -11.13 -21.54
N SER A 400 -16.84 -10.69 -21.65
CA SER A 400 -16.40 -9.37 -21.22
C SER A 400 -16.98 -8.26 -22.08
N GLY A 401 -17.68 -7.32 -21.44
CA GLY A 401 -18.11 -6.05 -22.03
C GLY A 401 -17.03 -4.97 -22.06
N VAL A 402 -15.86 -5.23 -21.47
CA VAL A 402 -14.77 -4.26 -21.40
C VAL A 402 -14.27 -3.90 -22.81
N ARG A 403 -14.18 -2.59 -23.07
CA ARG A 403 -13.48 -2.01 -24.24
C ARG A 403 -12.25 -1.25 -23.78
N MET A 404 -12.46 -0.21 -22.98
CA MET A 404 -11.42 0.49 -22.22
C MET A 404 -11.81 0.50 -20.74
N PHE A 405 -10.83 0.34 -19.85
CA PHE A 405 -11.07 0.29 -18.41
C PHE A 405 -10.02 1.11 -17.64
N TYR A 406 -10.49 2.19 -17.00
CA TYR A 406 -9.67 3.04 -16.12
C TYR A 406 -9.59 2.43 -14.73
N THR A 407 -8.38 2.19 -14.28
CA THR A 407 -8.10 1.64 -12.95
C THR A 407 -6.71 2.06 -12.46
N GLY A 408 -6.24 1.46 -11.38
CA GLY A 408 -4.90 1.64 -10.87
C GLY A 408 -4.37 0.37 -10.21
N TRP A 409 -3.06 0.31 -10.08
CA TRP A 409 -2.37 -0.79 -9.43
C TRP A 409 -1.23 -0.32 -8.54
N SER A 410 -1.05 -1.02 -7.41
CA SER A 410 0.04 -0.82 -6.46
C SER A 410 0.77 -2.15 -6.27
N ALA A 411 2.02 -2.21 -6.71
CA ALA A 411 2.88 -3.40 -6.55
C ALA A 411 3.44 -3.45 -5.12
N SER A 412 2.57 -3.75 -4.14
CA SER A 412 2.84 -3.66 -2.70
C SER A 412 3.93 -4.60 -2.17
N THR A 413 4.37 -5.58 -2.96
CA THR A 413 5.56 -6.40 -2.66
C THR A 413 6.88 -5.67 -2.93
N GLY A 414 6.84 -4.49 -3.59
CA GLY A 414 8.02 -3.74 -4.01
C GLY A 414 8.77 -4.35 -5.19
N GLU A 415 8.24 -5.41 -5.82
CA GLU A 415 8.88 -6.17 -6.88
C GLU A 415 8.00 -6.25 -8.13
N ALA A 416 8.61 -6.34 -9.30
CA ALA A 416 7.93 -6.28 -10.61
C ALA A 416 6.90 -7.40 -10.82
N ASP A 417 7.13 -8.58 -10.27
CA ASP A 417 6.22 -9.72 -10.41
C ASP A 417 4.78 -9.37 -10.06
N TRP A 418 4.57 -8.72 -8.90
CA TRP A 418 3.22 -8.40 -8.40
C TRP A 418 2.47 -7.34 -9.23
N ALA A 419 3.08 -6.84 -10.29
CA ALA A 419 2.39 -5.99 -11.26
C ALA A 419 2.43 -6.59 -12.67
N LEU A 420 3.54 -7.19 -13.09
CA LEU A 420 3.63 -7.71 -14.46
C LEU A 420 2.81 -8.99 -14.65
N ALA A 421 2.99 -9.98 -13.78
CA ALA A 421 2.28 -11.26 -13.95
C ALA A 421 0.75 -11.12 -13.80
N PRO A 422 0.18 -10.50 -12.74
CA PRO A 422 -1.27 -10.38 -12.58
C PRO A 422 -1.95 -9.58 -13.69
N LEU A 423 -1.23 -8.66 -14.34
CA LEU A 423 -1.82 -7.67 -15.24
C LEU A 423 -1.54 -7.93 -16.71
N PHE A 424 -0.53 -8.76 -17.05
CA PHE A 424 -0.11 -8.97 -18.44
C PHE A 424 0.08 -10.43 -18.84
N ALA A 425 0.29 -11.37 -17.90
CA ALA A 425 0.40 -12.78 -18.27
C ALA A 425 -0.94 -13.32 -18.77
N SER A 426 -0.90 -14.15 -19.84
CA SER A 426 -2.11 -14.61 -20.52
C SER A 426 -2.98 -15.54 -19.64
N GLN A 427 -2.37 -16.34 -18.73
CA GLN A 427 -3.10 -17.17 -17.78
C GLN A 427 -3.85 -16.37 -16.71
N ASN A 428 -3.58 -15.07 -16.59
CA ASN A 428 -4.14 -14.16 -15.58
C ASN A 428 -5.28 -13.27 -16.11
N TRP A 429 -5.89 -13.67 -17.20
CA TRP A 429 -7.15 -13.06 -17.67
C TRP A 429 -8.24 -13.24 -16.62
N PRO A 430 -9.17 -12.28 -16.49
CA PRO A 430 -10.38 -12.52 -15.71
C PRO A 430 -11.11 -13.81 -16.12
N PRO A 431 -11.68 -14.59 -15.19
CA PRO A 431 -11.78 -14.30 -13.76
C PRO A 431 -10.58 -14.76 -12.91
N ASN A 432 -9.50 -15.26 -13.52
CA ASN A 432 -8.36 -15.78 -12.76
C ASN A 432 -7.64 -14.69 -11.97
N LEU A 433 -7.25 -13.58 -12.64
CA LEU A 433 -6.68 -12.39 -12.04
C LEU A 433 -7.09 -11.12 -12.80
N PHE A 434 -6.19 -10.15 -13.00
CA PHE A 434 -6.53 -8.78 -13.34
C PHE A 434 -6.01 -8.31 -14.71
N ASN A 435 -5.65 -9.23 -15.63
CA ASN A 435 -5.27 -8.86 -16.99
C ASN A 435 -6.52 -8.46 -17.81
N THR A 436 -7.12 -7.33 -17.48
CA THR A 436 -8.35 -6.79 -18.08
C THR A 436 -8.16 -6.29 -19.51
N ALA A 437 -6.92 -6.21 -19.99
CA ALA A 437 -6.61 -5.99 -21.39
C ALA A 437 -6.81 -7.26 -22.24
N PHE A 438 -6.91 -8.43 -21.61
CA PHE A 438 -6.86 -9.73 -22.26
C PHE A 438 -5.64 -9.86 -23.18
N TYR A 439 -4.54 -9.24 -22.73
CA TYR A 439 -3.26 -9.26 -23.43
C TYR A 439 -2.67 -10.67 -23.40
N SER A 440 -2.03 -11.07 -24.49
CA SER A 440 -1.35 -12.35 -24.62
C SER A 440 -0.15 -12.19 -25.54
N ASN A 441 1.01 -12.52 -25.04
CA ASN A 441 2.24 -12.62 -25.80
C ASN A 441 3.07 -13.75 -25.21
N PRO A 442 3.34 -14.86 -25.95
CA PRO A 442 4.06 -16.01 -25.43
C PRO A 442 5.48 -15.68 -24.92
N GLN A 443 6.15 -14.67 -25.52
CA GLN A 443 7.48 -14.26 -25.04
C GLN A 443 7.38 -13.56 -23.68
N VAL A 444 6.39 -12.69 -23.49
CA VAL A 444 6.12 -12.05 -22.21
C VAL A 444 5.78 -13.10 -21.14
N ASP A 445 4.91 -14.06 -21.47
CA ASP A 445 4.54 -15.14 -20.54
C ASP A 445 5.76 -15.95 -20.10
N ASN A 446 6.65 -16.29 -21.04
CA ASN A 446 7.88 -17.02 -20.76
C ASN A 446 8.85 -16.18 -19.92
N ASP A 447 9.11 -14.93 -20.31
CA ASP A 447 10.03 -14.04 -19.58
C ASP A 447 9.58 -13.84 -18.13
N LEU A 448 8.28 -13.64 -17.89
CA LEU A 448 7.73 -13.50 -16.54
C LEU A 448 7.85 -14.79 -15.73
N ALA A 449 7.55 -15.95 -16.33
CA ALA A 449 7.67 -17.24 -15.67
C ALA A 449 9.14 -17.58 -15.34
N ASP A 450 10.07 -17.31 -16.25
CA ASP A 450 11.48 -17.61 -16.06
C ASP A 450 12.15 -16.64 -15.08
N ALA A 451 11.71 -15.36 -15.03
CA ALA A 451 12.17 -14.41 -14.02
C ALA A 451 11.89 -14.88 -12.59
N LEU A 452 10.81 -15.64 -12.36
CA LEU A 452 10.48 -16.21 -11.07
C LEU A 452 11.30 -17.45 -10.70
N LYS A 453 11.85 -18.16 -11.70
CA LYS A 453 12.63 -19.37 -11.48
C LYS A 453 14.11 -19.10 -11.26
N THR A 454 14.63 -17.98 -11.80
CA THR A 454 16.05 -17.66 -11.69
C THR A 454 16.40 -17.03 -10.33
N THR A 455 17.53 -17.45 -9.77
CA THR A 455 18.14 -16.83 -8.58
C THR A 455 19.23 -15.81 -8.91
N LYS A 456 19.52 -15.59 -10.23
CA LYS A 456 20.53 -14.66 -10.71
C LYS A 456 19.93 -13.28 -10.96
N PRO A 457 20.33 -12.24 -10.22
CA PRO A 457 19.72 -10.92 -10.32
C PRO A 457 19.80 -10.30 -11.73
N GLU A 458 20.93 -10.48 -12.43
CA GLU A 458 21.12 -9.91 -13.78
C GLU A 458 20.20 -10.57 -14.81
N GLU A 459 20.02 -11.89 -14.71
CA GLU A 459 19.11 -12.64 -15.58
C GLU A 459 17.66 -12.24 -15.31
N LYS A 460 17.28 -12.12 -14.05
CA LYS A 460 15.97 -11.66 -13.65
C LYS A 460 15.69 -10.24 -14.17
N ALA A 461 16.66 -9.33 -14.03
CA ALA A 461 16.54 -7.96 -14.53
C ALA A 461 16.36 -7.92 -16.05
N ARG A 462 17.11 -8.75 -16.79
CA ARG A 462 16.98 -8.87 -18.25
C ARG A 462 15.60 -9.36 -18.66
N LEU A 463 15.10 -10.45 -18.06
CA LEU A 463 13.80 -11.03 -18.37
C LEU A 463 12.67 -10.04 -18.11
N TYR A 464 12.66 -9.35 -16.97
CA TYR A 464 11.66 -8.31 -16.70
C TYR A 464 11.79 -7.10 -17.63
N LYS A 465 12.99 -6.75 -18.07
CA LYS A 465 13.18 -5.70 -19.06
C LYS A 465 12.59 -6.11 -20.41
N ASP A 466 12.92 -7.31 -20.90
CA ASP A 466 12.46 -7.81 -22.19
C ASP A 466 10.92 -7.88 -22.22
N ALA A 467 10.28 -8.37 -21.17
CA ALA A 467 8.83 -8.38 -21.01
C ALA A 467 8.24 -6.95 -21.06
N GLN A 468 8.81 -5.99 -20.30
CA GLN A 468 8.33 -4.61 -20.28
C GLN A 468 8.52 -3.89 -21.62
N ASP A 469 9.63 -4.14 -22.34
CA ASP A 469 9.87 -3.59 -23.68
C ASP A 469 8.79 -4.03 -24.67
N LEU A 470 8.40 -5.32 -24.65
CA LEU A 470 7.32 -5.84 -25.48
C LEU A 470 5.96 -5.24 -25.11
N ILE A 471 5.63 -5.21 -23.82
CA ILE A 471 4.37 -4.63 -23.34
C ILE A 471 4.27 -3.15 -23.72
N TRP A 472 5.35 -2.38 -23.54
CA TRP A 472 5.40 -0.97 -23.90
C TRP A 472 5.19 -0.76 -25.40
N LYS A 473 5.88 -1.54 -26.23
CA LYS A 473 5.77 -1.51 -27.69
C LYS A 473 4.37 -1.90 -28.19
N GLU A 474 3.76 -2.93 -27.62
CA GLU A 474 2.46 -3.43 -28.05
C GLU A 474 1.27 -2.64 -27.49
N SER A 475 1.54 -1.80 -26.48
CA SER A 475 0.62 -0.79 -25.93
C SER A 475 -0.77 -1.33 -25.55
N PRO A 476 -0.90 -2.44 -24.80
CA PRO A 476 -2.23 -2.88 -24.33
C PRO A 476 -2.84 -1.89 -23.32
N TRP A 477 -2.06 -0.97 -22.82
CA TRP A 477 -2.45 0.09 -21.90
C TRP A 477 -2.22 1.49 -22.45
N VAL A 478 -2.92 2.46 -21.84
CA VAL A 478 -2.56 3.87 -21.80
C VAL A 478 -2.07 4.15 -20.39
N PRO A 479 -0.76 4.07 -20.12
CA PRO A 479 -0.20 4.49 -18.85
C PRO A 479 -0.42 5.98 -18.69
N LEU A 480 -1.06 6.41 -17.60
CA LEU A 480 -1.44 7.81 -17.39
C LEU A 480 -0.46 8.51 -16.48
N VAL A 481 -0.51 8.18 -15.20
CA VAL A 481 0.27 8.87 -14.16
C VAL A 481 0.65 7.92 -13.02
N VAL A 482 1.70 8.29 -12.29
CA VAL A 482 1.97 7.80 -10.94
C VAL A 482 1.52 8.89 -9.96
N GLU A 483 0.60 8.57 -9.05
CA GLU A 483 0.06 9.50 -8.06
C GLU A 483 1.12 9.83 -6.99
N LYS A 484 0.98 11.01 -6.37
CA LYS A 484 1.66 11.33 -5.11
C LYS A 484 0.70 11.18 -3.94
N LEU A 485 1.22 10.74 -2.82
CA LEU A 485 0.49 10.68 -1.56
C LEU A 485 0.53 12.06 -0.90
N VAL A 486 -0.64 12.71 -0.82
CA VAL A 486 -0.75 14.02 -0.20
C VAL A 486 -1.26 13.88 1.22
N SER A 487 -0.43 14.28 2.18
CA SER A 487 -0.73 14.31 3.61
C SER A 487 -0.47 15.70 4.18
N ALA A 488 -0.99 15.96 5.36
CA ALA A 488 -0.60 17.14 6.11
C ALA A 488 -0.51 16.79 7.61
N HIS A 489 0.36 17.52 8.30
CA HIS A 489 0.59 17.30 9.73
C HIS A 489 0.94 18.58 10.46
N ASN A 490 0.78 18.57 11.77
CA ASN A 490 1.28 19.61 12.65
C ASN A 490 2.82 19.58 12.63
N ARG A 491 3.47 20.74 12.50
CA ARG A 491 4.95 20.85 12.47
C ARG A 491 5.65 20.36 13.74
N ALA A 492 4.91 20.27 14.86
CA ALA A 492 5.43 19.66 16.08
C ALA A 492 5.58 18.13 15.97
N LEU A 493 4.84 17.47 15.07
CA LEU A 493 4.95 16.04 14.82
C LEU A 493 6.10 15.78 13.83
N THR A 494 7.09 15.03 14.26
CA THR A 494 8.32 14.74 13.49
C THR A 494 8.62 13.24 13.50
N GLY A 495 9.55 12.76 12.66
CA GLY A 495 10.04 11.37 12.69
C GLY A 495 9.12 10.32 12.09
N PHE A 496 7.92 10.68 11.64
CA PHE A 496 7.03 9.80 10.90
C PHE A 496 7.28 9.90 9.39
N TYR A 497 6.75 8.92 8.63
CA TYR A 497 6.71 9.02 7.17
C TYR A 497 5.60 8.12 6.58
N ILE A 498 5.18 8.46 5.36
CA ILE A 498 4.30 7.63 4.56
C ILE A 498 5.15 6.85 3.57
N MET A 499 4.95 5.55 3.54
CA MET A 499 5.56 4.63 2.58
C MET A 499 4.91 4.81 1.19
N PRO A 500 5.64 4.55 0.10
CA PRO A 500 5.06 4.59 -1.24
C PRO A 500 3.87 3.63 -1.46
N ASP A 501 3.76 2.57 -0.66
CA ASP A 501 2.63 1.63 -0.61
C ASP A 501 1.44 2.13 0.21
N THR A 502 1.47 3.40 0.67
CA THR A 502 0.52 4.03 1.59
C THR A 502 0.55 3.52 3.04
N GLY A 503 1.52 2.69 3.39
CA GLY A 503 1.79 2.33 4.78
C GLY A 503 2.32 3.52 5.58
N PHE A 504 2.08 3.51 6.90
CA PHE A 504 2.62 4.54 7.80
C PHE A 504 3.73 3.95 8.66
N SER A 505 4.74 4.75 8.96
CA SER A 505 5.71 4.46 10.01
C SER A 505 5.69 5.59 11.04
N PHE A 506 5.34 5.21 12.27
CA PHE A 506 5.34 6.06 13.45
C PHE A 506 6.33 5.57 14.51
N ASP A 507 7.22 4.65 14.15
CA ASP A 507 8.17 4.02 15.09
C ASP A 507 9.10 5.06 15.72
N ASP A 508 9.62 5.99 14.89
CA ASP A 508 10.49 7.10 15.30
C ASP A 508 9.73 8.41 15.55
N ALA A 509 8.41 8.38 15.42
CA ALA A 509 7.59 9.59 15.53
C ALA A 509 7.72 10.22 16.92
N ASP A 510 7.81 11.57 16.95
CA ASP A 510 7.93 12.36 18.15
C ASP A 510 7.05 13.61 18.05
N LEU A 511 6.48 14.02 19.17
CA LEU A 511 5.71 15.25 19.30
C LEU A 511 6.52 16.22 20.20
N LYS A 512 6.91 17.37 19.63
CA LYS A 512 7.69 18.41 20.31
C LYS A 512 6.82 19.42 21.02
#